data_85d2ef0e156bc1ee94a5c77b749fd1e9
#
_entry.id   85d2ef0e156bc1ee94a5c77b749fd1e9
#
_cell.length_a   1.000
_cell.length_b   1.000
_cell.length_c   1.000
_cell.angle_alpha   90.00
_cell.angle_beta   90.00
_cell.angle_gamma   90.00
#
_symmetry.space_group_name_H-M   'P 1'
#
loop_
_entity.id
_entity.type
_entity.pdbx_description
1 polymer ?
#
loop_
_entity_poly.entity_id
_entity_poly.type
_entity_poly.pdbx_seq_one_letter_code
_entity_poly.pdbx_strand_id
1 'polypeptide(L)'
;EALRSPWDSISPALLLPFALAALCAVLIIRFGNRTMALASTSILLLSGISVAVLAYPIGFGFDPFIHQATVAHILEYGTITPKPFYYIGQYALELILSGVFLFPLSSVDQWLIPLLTAIIVPVTFLIGATKAFKVHHNGFLVALFFLPLAPFIFTTPQSLAYLFTAGSLFLALPVLAKESEKLVGSGILAVAAMMTHPLAGI
;
A
#
# COMPACT_ATOMS: atom_id res chain seq x y z
N GLU A 1 11.79 -16.63 -21.92
CA GLU A 1 11.26 -17.31 -20.71
C GLU A 1 10.34 -16.35 -19.95
N ALA A 2 9.17 -16.85 -19.55
CA ALA A 2 8.26 -16.05 -18.73
C ALA A 2 8.81 -15.99 -17.30
N LEU A 3 8.97 -14.78 -16.75
CA LEU A 3 9.33 -14.60 -15.34
C LEU A 3 8.22 -15.16 -14.45
N ARG A 4 8.54 -16.10 -13.59
CA ARG A 4 7.58 -16.69 -12.62
C ARG A 4 7.43 -15.79 -11.40
N SER A 5 8.46 -15.03 -11.09
CA SER A 5 8.49 -14.12 -9.95
C SER A 5 9.33 -12.88 -10.30
N PRO A 6 8.96 -11.68 -9.82
CA PRO A 6 9.82 -10.49 -9.94
C PRO A 6 11.23 -10.71 -9.38
N TRP A 7 11.35 -11.57 -8.38
CA TRP A 7 12.64 -11.93 -7.77
C TRP A 7 13.59 -12.67 -8.71
N ASP A 8 13.07 -13.32 -9.75
CA ASP A 8 13.89 -13.99 -10.77
C ASP A 8 14.69 -12.99 -11.62
N SER A 9 14.27 -11.71 -11.63
CA SER A 9 14.94 -10.64 -12.37
C SER A 9 16.11 -9.98 -11.62
N ILE A 10 16.23 -10.24 -10.30
CA ILE A 10 17.31 -9.69 -9.50
C ILE A 10 18.49 -10.65 -9.34
N SER A 11 19.71 -10.07 -9.24
CA SER A 11 20.90 -10.86 -8.95
C SER A 11 20.75 -11.57 -7.60
N PRO A 12 21.02 -12.88 -7.51
CA PRO A 12 21.06 -13.60 -6.24
C PRO A 12 21.95 -12.95 -5.18
N ALA A 13 22.96 -12.18 -5.59
CA ALA A 13 23.82 -11.42 -4.68
C ALA A 13 23.05 -10.39 -3.84
N LEU A 14 21.87 -9.93 -4.29
CA LEU A 14 21.02 -8.99 -3.54
C LEU A 14 20.18 -9.68 -2.47
N LEU A 15 20.03 -10.99 -2.51
CA LEU A 15 19.26 -11.72 -1.50
C LEU A 15 19.91 -11.66 -0.12
N LEU A 16 21.26 -11.70 -0.06
CA LEU A 16 21.96 -11.60 1.22
C LEU A 16 21.79 -10.22 1.87
N PRO A 17 22.06 -9.08 1.21
CA PRO A 17 21.78 -7.75 1.76
C PRO A 17 20.31 -7.60 2.19
N PHE A 18 19.35 -8.12 1.42
CA PHE A 18 17.93 -8.06 1.76
C PHE A 18 17.65 -8.87 3.04
N ALA A 19 18.20 -10.08 3.15
CA ALA A 19 18.05 -10.90 4.36
C ALA A 19 18.68 -10.23 5.59
N LEU A 20 19.85 -9.60 5.44
CA LEU A 20 20.48 -8.82 6.52
C LEU A 20 19.63 -7.61 6.90
N ALA A 21 19.09 -6.88 5.93
CA ALA A 21 18.16 -5.77 6.19
C ALA A 21 16.90 -6.24 6.95
N ALA A 22 16.33 -7.39 6.58
CA ALA A 22 15.21 -7.99 7.28
C ALA A 22 15.57 -8.36 8.72
N LEU A 23 16.73 -8.97 8.95
CA LEU A 23 17.23 -9.27 10.29
C LEU A 23 17.42 -7.99 11.12
N CYS A 24 18.06 -6.97 10.54
CA CYS A 24 18.23 -5.67 11.19
C CYS A 24 16.87 -5.05 11.54
N ALA A 25 15.89 -5.10 10.64
CA ALA A 25 14.54 -4.60 10.90
C ALA A 25 13.90 -5.34 12.09
N VAL A 26 14.01 -6.66 12.16
CA VAL A 26 13.49 -7.45 13.30
C VAL A 26 14.16 -7.04 14.60
N LEU A 27 15.48 -6.83 14.62
CA LEU A 27 16.22 -6.36 15.80
C LEU A 27 15.78 -4.95 16.21
N ILE A 28 15.62 -4.04 15.25
CA ILE A 28 15.14 -2.67 15.51
C ILE A 28 13.70 -2.71 16.03
N ILE A 29 12.82 -3.54 15.47
CA ILE A 29 11.45 -3.73 15.96
C ILE A 29 11.47 -4.24 17.40
N ARG A 30 12.38 -5.14 17.74
CA ARG A 30 12.46 -5.75 19.07
C ARG A 30 13.05 -4.83 20.12
N PHE A 31 14.08 -4.06 19.80
CA PHE A 31 14.89 -3.30 20.74
C PHE A 31 14.84 -1.78 20.53
N GLY A 32 14.37 -1.30 19.38
CA GLY A 32 14.28 0.12 19.07
C GLY A 32 13.03 0.79 19.64
N ASN A 33 13.01 2.10 19.53
CA ASN A 33 11.82 2.88 19.85
C ASN A 33 10.75 2.73 18.75
N ARG A 34 9.53 3.22 19.03
CA ARG A 34 8.37 3.09 18.12
C ARG A 34 8.62 3.70 16.74
N THR A 35 9.26 4.86 16.68
CA THR A 35 9.57 5.53 15.40
C THR A 35 10.55 4.72 14.55
N MET A 36 11.61 4.21 15.17
CA MET A 36 12.58 3.34 14.50
C MET A 36 11.94 2.03 14.02
N ALA A 37 11.07 1.42 14.83
CA ALA A 37 10.35 0.22 14.46
C ALA A 37 9.40 0.45 13.28
N LEU A 38 8.65 1.55 13.26
CA LEU A 38 7.83 1.93 12.12
C LEU A 38 8.67 2.18 10.87
N ALA A 39 9.71 3.01 10.98
CA ALA A 39 10.56 3.34 9.84
C ALA A 39 11.21 2.09 9.22
N SER A 40 11.77 1.20 10.05
CA SER A 40 12.39 -0.04 9.56
C SER A 40 11.37 -0.98 8.90
N THR A 41 10.16 -1.10 9.46
CA THR A 41 9.07 -1.87 8.85
C THR A 41 8.66 -1.29 7.50
N SER A 42 8.45 0.04 7.44
CA SER A 42 8.08 0.74 6.20
C SER A 42 9.15 0.58 5.11
N ILE A 43 10.42 0.77 5.46
CA ILE A 43 11.54 0.61 4.52
C ILE A 43 11.61 -0.83 4.00
N LEU A 44 11.49 -1.82 4.87
CA LEU A 44 11.56 -3.23 4.44
C LEU A 44 10.38 -3.62 3.54
N LEU A 45 9.15 -3.19 3.87
CA LEU A 45 7.98 -3.40 3.02
C LEU A 45 8.16 -2.71 1.66
N LEU A 46 8.58 -1.44 1.65
CA LEU A 46 8.84 -0.72 0.40
C LEU A 46 9.91 -1.42 -0.43
N SER A 47 11.01 -1.84 0.19
CA SER A 47 12.08 -2.56 -0.51
C SER A 47 11.58 -3.85 -1.16
N GLY A 48 10.75 -4.63 -0.44
CA GLY A 48 10.16 -5.86 -0.98
C GLY A 48 9.21 -5.62 -2.15
N ILE A 49 8.35 -4.61 -2.04
CA ILE A 49 7.40 -4.24 -3.11
C ILE A 49 8.14 -3.64 -4.31
N SER A 50 9.16 -2.83 -4.08
CA SER A 50 9.95 -2.18 -5.14
C SER A 50 10.60 -3.14 -6.11
N VAL A 51 10.92 -4.37 -5.68
CA VAL A 51 11.44 -5.41 -6.57
C VAL A 51 10.50 -5.65 -7.75
N ALA A 52 9.19 -5.78 -7.48
CA ALA A 52 8.22 -6.00 -8.53
C ALA A 52 8.01 -4.74 -9.40
N VAL A 53 8.01 -3.55 -8.79
CA VAL A 53 7.91 -2.27 -9.52
C VAL A 53 9.09 -2.09 -10.46
N LEU A 54 10.30 -2.43 -10.03
CA LEU A 54 11.50 -2.33 -10.87
C LEU A 54 11.57 -3.41 -11.95
N ALA A 55 11.06 -4.62 -11.66
CA ALA A 55 11.00 -5.70 -12.63
C ALA A 55 9.97 -5.44 -13.74
N TYR A 56 8.88 -4.73 -13.41
CA TYR A 56 7.78 -4.43 -14.32
C TYR A 56 7.50 -2.92 -14.38
N PRO A 57 8.37 -2.12 -14.99
CA PRO A 57 8.28 -0.64 -14.95
C PRO A 57 7.02 -0.07 -15.63
N ILE A 58 6.39 -0.83 -16.51
CA ILE A 58 5.12 -0.47 -17.19
C ILE A 58 3.90 -1.18 -16.61
N GLY A 59 4.06 -1.90 -15.50
CA GLY A 59 3.01 -2.72 -14.87
C GLY A 59 3.01 -4.17 -15.33
N PHE A 60 2.21 -4.98 -14.69
CA PHE A 60 2.04 -6.40 -14.96
C PHE A 60 0.56 -6.75 -15.07
N GLY A 61 0.22 -7.52 -16.09
CA GLY A 61 -1.17 -7.86 -16.39
C GLY A 61 -1.85 -6.81 -17.26
N PHE A 62 -3.17 -6.95 -17.41
CA PHE A 62 -3.95 -6.11 -18.33
C PHE A 62 -4.53 -4.85 -17.68
N ASP A 63 -4.96 -4.96 -16.43
CA ASP A 63 -5.67 -3.89 -15.73
C ASP A 63 -4.88 -2.59 -15.57
N PRO A 64 -3.59 -2.60 -15.18
CA PRO A 64 -2.84 -1.36 -15.03
C PRO A 64 -2.85 -0.48 -16.28
N PHE A 65 -2.71 -1.07 -17.47
CA PHE A 65 -2.68 -0.33 -18.72
C PHE A 65 -4.00 0.38 -19.05
N ILE A 66 -5.14 -0.26 -18.74
CA ILE A 66 -6.45 0.34 -18.94
C ILE A 66 -6.61 1.56 -18.01
N HIS A 67 -6.18 1.43 -16.76
CA HIS A 67 -6.27 2.51 -15.79
C HIS A 67 -5.35 3.67 -16.16
N GLN A 68 -4.10 3.40 -16.56
CA GLN A 68 -3.16 4.41 -17.05
C GLN A 68 -3.74 5.18 -18.25
N ALA A 69 -4.27 4.46 -19.24
CA ALA A 69 -4.92 5.08 -20.40
C ALA A 69 -6.12 5.95 -20.00
N THR A 70 -6.90 5.51 -19.01
CA THR A 70 -8.06 6.28 -18.52
C THR A 70 -7.61 7.57 -17.82
N VAL A 71 -6.61 7.51 -16.96
CA VAL A 71 -6.10 8.70 -16.25
C VAL A 71 -5.48 9.70 -17.24
N ALA A 72 -4.72 9.20 -18.23
CA ALA A 72 -4.20 10.04 -19.32
C ALA A 72 -5.33 10.71 -20.10
N HIS A 73 -6.40 9.98 -20.43
CA HIS A 73 -7.57 10.54 -21.10
C HIS A 73 -8.27 11.62 -20.26
N ILE A 74 -8.42 11.40 -18.95
CA ILE A 74 -8.99 12.42 -18.06
C ILE A 74 -8.12 13.68 -18.04
N LEU A 75 -6.79 13.53 -18.00
CA LEU A 75 -5.86 14.64 -18.00
C LEU A 75 -5.98 15.47 -19.28
N GLU A 76 -6.19 14.83 -20.43
CA GLU A 76 -6.26 15.47 -21.73
C GLU A 76 -7.64 16.10 -22.01
N TYR A 77 -8.72 15.40 -21.69
CA TYR A 77 -10.09 15.77 -22.08
C TYR A 77 -10.98 16.22 -20.92
N GLY A 78 -10.55 16.05 -19.67
CA GLY A 78 -11.32 16.42 -18.48
C GLY A 78 -12.57 15.55 -18.22
N THR A 79 -12.73 14.42 -18.92
CA THR A 79 -13.91 13.57 -18.84
C THR A 79 -13.55 12.12 -18.65
N ILE A 80 -14.38 11.41 -17.85
CA ILE A 80 -14.29 9.96 -17.69
C ILE A 80 -15.30 9.32 -18.63
N THR A 81 -14.86 8.82 -19.78
CA THR A 81 -15.71 8.07 -20.71
C THR A 81 -14.95 6.83 -21.18
N PRO A 82 -15.58 5.65 -21.25
CA PRO A 82 -17.00 5.32 -21.00
C PRO A 82 -17.32 4.86 -19.57
N LYS A 83 -16.42 5.00 -18.60
CA LYS A 83 -16.59 4.48 -17.21
C LYS A 83 -16.75 5.62 -16.19
N PRO A 84 -17.82 6.45 -16.25
CA PRO A 84 -18.03 7.51 -15.27
C PRO A 84 -18.21 6.91 -13.89
N PHE A 85 -17.57 7.42 -12.89
CA PHE A 85 -17.72 7.14 -11.45
C PHE A 85 -17.14 5.84 -10.87
N TYR A 86 -16.89 4.77 -11.61
CA TYR A 86 -16.49 3.50 -10.98
C TYR A 86 -15.17 3.56 -10.22
N TYR A 87 -14.18 4.31 -10.68
CA TYR A 87 -12.84 4.34 -10.11
C TYR A 87 -12.35 5.77 -9.85
N ILE A 88 -13.30 6.69 -9.68
CA ILE A 88 -13.02 8.13 -9.57
C ILE A 88 -12.04 8.46 -8.44
N GLY A 89 -12.11 7.72 -7.33
CA GLY A 89 -11.23 7.96 -6.18
C GLY A 89 -9.75 7.78 -6.50
N GLN A 90 -9.38 6.72 -7.23
CA GLN A 90 -8.00 6.55 -7.68
C GLN A 90 -7.60 7.63 -8.67
N TYR A 91 -8.39 7.82 -9.72
CA TYR A 91 -8.06 8.77 -10.79
C TYR A 91 -7.90 10.19 -10.26
N ALA A 92 -8.81 10.62 -9.40
CA ALA A 92 -8.70 11.92 -8.74
C ALA A 92 -7.43 12.03 -7.88
N LEU A 93 -7.09 10.99 -7.12
CA LEU A 93 -5.89 10.98 -6.29
C LEU A 93 -4.62 11.09 -7.13
N GLU A 94 -4.50 10.32 -8.22
CA GLU A 94 -3.35 10.38 -9.11
C GLU A 94 -3.20 11.75 -9.77
N LEU A 95 -4.29 12.30 -10.28
CA LEU A 95 -4.29 13.63 -10.93
C LEU A 95 -3.95 14.75 -9.95
N ILE A 96 -4.50 14.70 -8.73
CA ILE A 96 -4.20 15.67 -7.68
C ILE A 96 -2.72 15.58 -7.30
N LEU A 97 -2.20 14.38 -7.06
CA LEU A 97 -0.81 14.20 -6.68
C LEU A 97 0.14 14.62 -7.81
N SER A 98 -0.16 14.26 -9.06
CA SER A 98 0.63 14.70 -10.21
C SER A 98 0.60 16.23 -10.35
N GLY A 99 -0.56 16.85 -10.23
CA GLY A 99 -0.71 18.31 -10.37
C GLY A 99 -0.10 19.10 -9.20
N VAL A 100 -0.28 18.64 -7.96
CA VAL A 100 0.24 19.34 -6.77
C VAL A 100 1.76 19.21 -6.64
N PHE A 101 2.30 18.02 -6.86
CA PHE A 101 3.73 17.75 -6.69
C PHE A 101 4.53 17.87 -7.99
N LEU A 102 3.88 18.13 -9.12
CA LEU A 102 4.49 18.24 -10.45
C LEU A 102 5.27 16.97 -10.85
N PHE A 103 4.88 15.82 -10.34
CA PHE A 103 5.45 14.55 -10.74
C PHE A 103 4.81 14.06 -12.05
N PRO A 104 5.60 13.40 -12.92
CA PRO A 104 5.03 12.73 -14.09
C PRO A 104 3.93 11.76 -13.65
N LEU A 105 2.79 11.77 -14.34
CA LEU A 105 1.65 10.91 -14.03
C LEU A 105 2.05 9.42 -13.99
N SER A 106 2.93 9.00 -14.91
CA SER A 106 3.47 7.64 -14.94
C SER A 106 4.24 7.26 -13.67
N SER A 107 4.96 8.22 -13.07
CA SER A 107 5.66 7.99 -11.81
C SER A 107 4.69 7.90 -10.63
N VAL A 108 3.65 8.74 -10.62
CA VAL A 108 2.59 8.66 -9.61
C VAL A 108 1.89 7.31 -9.69
N ASP A 109 1.44 6.91 -10.87
CA ASP A 109 0.81 5.61 -11.11
C ASP A 109 1.70 4.44 -10.67
N GLN A 110 2.98 4.49 -11.02
CA GLN A 110 3.90 3.40 -10.69
C GLN A 110 4.15 3.25 -9.18
N TRP A 111 4.27 4.36 -8.42
CA TRP A 111 4.73 4.36 -7.05
C TRP A 111 3.65 4.62 -5.99
N LEU A 112 2.45 5.01 -6.38
CA LEU A 112 1.37 5.39 -5.45
C LEU A 112 1.07 4.27 -4.46
N ILE A 113 0.70 3.09 -4.94
CA ILE A 113 0.35 1.96 -4.07
C ILE A 113 1.55 1.46 -3.25
N PRO A 114 2.74 1.23 -3.81
CA PRO A 114 3.92 0.86 -3.05
C PRO A 114 4.22 1.79 -1.88
N LEU A 115 4.22 3.10 -2.13
CA LEU A 115 4.51 4.11 -1.10
C LEU A 115 3.40 4.17 -0.04
N LEU A 116 2.14 4.22 -0.47
CA LEU A 116 1.02 4.24 0.47
C LEU A 116 0.96 2.97 1.32
N THR A 117 1.25 1.81 0.74
CA THR A 117 1.28 0.54 1.49
C THR A 117 2.36 0.55 2.57
N ALA A 118 3.56 0.99 2.21
CA ALA A 118 4.68 1.06 3.15
C ALA A 118 4.43 2.02 4.33
N ILE A 119 3.50 2.97 4.18
CA ILE A 119 3.14 3.95 5.23
C ILE A 119 1.86 3.52 5.95
N ILE A 120 0.77 3.32 5.22
CA ILE A 120 -0.57 3.11 5.80
C ILE A 120 -0.62 1.80 6.58
N VAL A 121 -0.09 0.70 6.01
CA VAL A 121 -0.19 -0.62 6.65
C VAL A 121 0.51 -0.65 8.01
N PRO A 122 1.81 -0.29 8.16
CA PRO A 122 2.45 -0.36 9.47
C PRO A 122 1.88 0.66 10.47
N VAL A 123 1.52 1.87 10.02
CA VAL A 123 0.97 2.90 10.90
C VAL A 123 -0.40 2.49 11.46
N THR A 124 -1.33 2.08 10.59
CA THR A 124 -2.68 1.70 11.01
C THR A 124 -2.66 0.42 11.85
N PHE A 125 -1.82 -0.55 11.49
CA PHE A 125 -1.65 -1.77 12.26
C PHE A 125 -1.05 -1.48 13.65
N LEU A 126 -0.01 -0.64 13.73
CA LEU A 126 0.58 -0.26 15.02
C LEU A 126 -0.44 0.43 15.93
N ILE A 127 -1.21 1.38 15.39
CA ILE A 127 -2.23 2.11 16.16
C ILE A 127 -3.32 1.14 16.64
N GLY A 128 -3.84 0.32 15.74
CA GLY A 128 -4.92 -0.62 16.04
C GLY A 128 -4.50 -1.69 17.03
N ALA A 129 -3.40 -2.40 16.76
CA ALA A 129 -2.91 -3.49 17.60
C ALA A 129 -2.49 -3.02 18.99
N THR A 130 -1.80 -1.86 19.09
CA THR A 130 -1.39 -1.32 20.40
C THR A 130 -2.60 -1.09 21.31
N LYS A 131 -3.68 -0.51 20.76
CA LYS A 131 -4.91 -0.23 21.52
C LYS A 131 -5.71 -1.48 21.80
N ALA A 132 -5.88 -2.35 20.79
CA ALA A 132 -6.69 -3.56 20.92
C ALA A 132 -6.12 -4.56 21.93
N PHE A 133 -4.80 -4.75 21.89
CA PHE A 133 -4.13 -5.76 22.72
C PHE A 133 -3.44 -5.19 23.96
N LYS A 134 -3.51 -3.85 24.16
CA LYS A 134 -2.85 -3.14 25.29
C LYS A 134 -1.36 -3.44 25.40
N VAL A 135 -0.71 -3.66 24.26
CA VAL A 135 0.71 -3.99 24.19
C VAL A 135 1.56 -2.75 23.93
N HIS A 136 2.66 -2.64 24.65
CA HIS A 136 3.58 -1.50 24.53
C HIS A 136 4.83 -1.80 23.70
N HIS A 137 5.07 -3.08 23.37
CA HIS A 137 6.21 -3.49 22.56
C HIS A 137 5.86 -3.48 21.06
N ASN A 138 6.86 -3.27 20.20
CA ASN A 138 6.67 -3.19 18.76
C ASN A 138 6.69 -4.57 18.06
N GLY A 139 6.94 -5.65 18.78
CA GLY A 139 7.21 -6.99 18.23
C GLY A 139 6.13 -7.53 17.28
N PHE A 140 4.87 -7.10 17.45
CA PHE A 140 3.78 -7.52 16.56
C PHE A 140 3.91 -6.97 15.13
N LEU A 141 4.71 -5.91 14.89
CA LEU A 141 4.99 -5.43 13.55
C LEU A 141 5.65 -6.49 12.65
N VAL A 142 6.35 -7.46 13.24
CA VAL A 142 6.93 -8.59 12.50
C VAL A 142 5.85 -9.38 11.75
N ALA A 143 4.60 -9.41 12.25
CA ALA A 143 3.50 -10.08 11.56
C ALA A 143 3.23 -9.49 10.16
N LEU A 144 3.55 -8.21 9.93
CA LEU A 144 3.38 -7.57 8.63
C LEU A 144 4.29 -8.16 7.54
N PHE A 145 5.40 -8.79 7.90
CA PHE A 145 6.30 -9.43 6.93
C PHE A 145 5.72 -10.72 6.33
N PHE A 146 4.65 -11.24 6.92
CA PHE A 146 3.92 -12.41 6.42
C PHE A 146 2.65 -12.03 5.63
N LEU A 147 2.37 -10.72 5.45
CA LEU A 147 1.25 -10.31 4.63
C LEU A 147 1.51 -10.64 3.15
N PRO A 148 0.47 -11.09 2.42
CA PRO A 148 0.57 -11.24 0.98
C PRO A 148 0.71 -9.86 0.33
N LEU A 149 1.90 -9.55 -0.20
CA LEU A 149 2.19 -8.23 -0.80
C LEU A 149 1.68 -8.09 -2.23
N ALA A 150 1.34 -9.19 -2.91
CA ALA A 150 0.91 -9.16 -4.31
C ALA A 150 -0.21 -8.15 -4.63
N PRO A 151 -1.25 -7.96 -3.77
CA PRO A 151 -2.29 -6.97 -4.02
C PRO A 151 -1.81 -5.51 -3.95
N PHE A 152 -0.62 -5.26 -3.43
CA PHE A 152 -0.10 -3.92 -3.13
C PHE A 152 1.09 -3.51 -4.00
N ILE A 153 1.30 -4.19 -5.12
CA ILE A 153 2.45 -3.92 -6.00
C ILE A 153 2.09 -2.88 -7.05
N PHE A 154 0.92 -2.99 -7.68
CA PHE A 154 0.53 -2.16 -8.80
C PHE A 154 -0.58 -1.20 -8.42
N THR A 155 -0.53 0.01 -8.98
CA THR A 155 -1.58 1.00 -8.81
C THR A 155 -2.78 0.61 -9.68
N THR A 156 -3.76 0.03 -9.04
CA THR A 156 -5.08 -0.25 -9.61
C THR A 156 -6.15 0.16 -8.60
N PRO A 157 -7.37 0.48 -9.05
CA PRO A 157 -8.47 0.80 -8.13
C PRO A 157 -8.71 -0.27 -7.08
N GLN A 158 -8.58 -1.53 -7.49
CA GLN A 158 -8.73 -2.67 -6.60
C GLN A 158 -7.64 -2.73 -5.52
N SER A 159 -6.38 -2.53 -5.91
CA SER A 159 -5.25 -2.52 -4.98
C SER A 159 -5.36 -1.38 -3.96
N LEU A 160 -5.76 -0.19 -4.42
CA LEU A 160 -5.97 0.96 -3.55
C LEU A 160 -7.15 0.74 -2.59
N ALA A 161 -8.24 0.14 -3.06
CA ALA A 161 -9.36 -0.23 -2.20
C ALA A 161 -8.95 -1.28 -1.15
N TYR A 162 -8.21 -2.31 -1.52
CA TYR A 162 -7.68 -3.30 -0.57
C TYR A 162 -6.76 -2.66 0.48
N LEU A 163 -5.92 -1.72 0.08
CA LEU A 163 -5.07 -0.99 1.01
C LEU A 163 -5.88 -0.21 2.04
N PHE A 164 -6.87 0.56 1.60
CA PHE A 164 -7.73 1.33 2.49
C PHE A 164 -8.61 0.44 3.35
N THR A 165 -9.12 -0.68 2.81
CA THR A 165 -9.87 -1.67 3.58
C THR A 165 -8.99 -2.31 4.67
N ALA A 166 -7.77 -2.72 4.34
CA ALA A 166 -6.84 -3.26 5.34
C ALA A 166 -6.54 -2.24 6.44
N GLY A 167 -6.25 -0.99 6.08
CA GLY A 167 -6.04 0.10 7.03
C GLY A 167 -7.28 0.37 7.90
N SER A 168 -8.47 0.35 7.31
CA SER A 168 -9.75 0.47 8.01
C SER A 168 -9.93 -0.64 9.05
N LEU A 169 -9.71 -1.90 8.65
CA LEU A 169 -9.81 -3.06 9.55
C LEU A 169 -8.81 -2.97 10.70
N PHE A 170 -7.56 -2.57 10.42
CA PHE A 170 -6.56 -2.39 11.47
C PHE A 170 -6.99 -1.31 12.48
N LEU A 171 -7.51 -0.18 12.01
CA LEU A 171 -8.02 0.87 12.90
C LEU A 171 -9.30 0.48 13.64
N ALA A 172 -10.07 -0.50 13.15
CA ALA A 172 -11.25 -1.03 13.82
C ALA A 172 -10.91 -2.05 14.93
N LEU A 173 -9.70 -2.63 14.96
CA LEU A 173 -9.29 -3.62 15.95
C LEU A 173 -9.62 -3.24 17.41
N PRO A 174 -9.39 -1.99 17.87
CA PRO A 174 -9.73 -1.60 19.25
C PRO A 174 -11.24 -1.68 19.53
N VAL A 175 -12.09 -1.42 18.55
CA VAL A 175 -13.55 -1.52 18.69
C VAL A 175 -13.97 -2.99 18.76
N LEU A 176 -13.41 -3.83 17.90
CA LEU A 176 -13.64 -5.28 17.91
C LEU A 176 -13.18 -5.91 19.24
N ALA A 177 -12.10 -5.41 19.82
CA ALA A 177 -11.61 -5.81 21.13
C ALA A 177 -12.37 -5.17 22.31
N LYS A 178 -13.41 -4.37 22.07
CA LYS A 178 -14.17 -3.60 23.08
C LYS A 178 -13.33 -2.63 23.92
N GLU A 179 -12.22 -2.15 23.37
CA GLU A 179 -11.28 -1.21 24.00
C GLU A 179 -11.50 0.25 23.56
N SER A 180 -12.37 0.47 22.59
CA SER A 180 -12.71 1.80 22.07
C SER A 180 -14.06 1.77 21.39
N GLU A 181 -14.73 2.91 21.35
CA GLU A 181 -15.98 3.13 20.58
C GLU A 181 -15.74 3.99 19.33
N LYS A 182 -14.49 4.44 19.11
CA LYS A 182 -14.16 5.41 18.05
C LYS A 182 -13.82 4.71 16.75
N LEU A 183 -14.68 4.88 15.75
CA LEU A 183 -14.50 4.36 14.39
C LEU A 183 -14.15 5.42 13.32
N VAL A 184 -13.88 6.67 13.72
CA VAL A 184 -13.71 7.77 12.75
C VAL A 184 -12.62 7.46 11.73
N GLY A 185 -11.42 7.08 12.17
CA GLY A 185 -10.32 6.77 11.25
C GLY A 185 -10.61 5.55 10.37
N SER A 186 -11.21 4.50 10.94
CA SER A 186 -11.67 3.34 10.20
C SER A 186 -12.72 3.72 9.16
N GLY A 187 -13.73 4.52 9.54
CA GLY A 187 -14.79 4.99 8.65
C GLY A 187 -14.27 5.82 7.48
N ILE A 188 -13.30 6.71 7.72
CA ILE A 188 -12.68 7.51 6.64
C ILE A 188 -12.01 6.59 5.61
N LEU A 189 -11.22 5.61 6.06
CA LEU A 189 -10.57 4.67 5.14
C LEU A 189 -11.56 3.74 4.44
N ALA A 190 -12.64 3.32 5.12
CA ALA A 190 -13.70 2.53 4.49
C ALA A 190 -14.39 3.32 3.36
N VAL A 191 -14.73 4.58 3.60
CA VAL A 191 -15.31 5.46 2.55
C VAL A 191 -14.32 5.64 1.40
N ALA A 192 -13.04 5.88 1.69
CA ALA A 192 -12.01 5.98 0.66
C ALA A 192 -11.90 4.70 -0.18
N ALA A 193 -11.97 3.52 0.46
CA ALA A 193 -11.98 2.24 -0.25
C ALA A 193 -13.16 2.13 -1.22
N MET A 194 -14.37 2.46 -0.76
CA MET A 194 -15.58 2.45 -1.59
C MET A 194 -15.51 3.43 -2.76
N MET A 195 -14.90 4.61 -2.56
CA MET A 195 -14.72 5.60 -3.62
C MET A 195 -13.70 5.17 -4.67
N THR A 196 -12.75 4.31 -4.32
CA THR A 196 -11.75 3.80 -5.26
C THR A 196 -12.24 2.57 -6.02
N HIS A 197 -12.92 1.66 -5.36
CA HIS A 197 -13.48 0.44 -5.98
C HIS A 197 -14.70 -0.05 -5.20
N PRO A 198 -15.94 0.21 -5.65
CA PRO A 198 -17.15 -0.09 -4.89
C PRO A 198 -17.28 -1.54 -4.43
N LEU A 199 -16.90 -2.51 -5.28
CA LEU A 199 -17.00 -3.93 -4.95
C LEU A 199 -15.88 -4.44 -4.04
N ALA A 200 -14.69 -3.86 -4.12
CA ALA A 200 -13.54 -4.28 -3.30
C ALA A 200 -13.48 -3.52 -1.97
N GLY A 201 -14.21 -2.41 -1.84
CA GLY A 201 -14.28 -1.59 -0.63
C GLY A 201 -15.43 -1.97 0.31
N ILE A 202 -16.28 -2.93 -0.07
CA ILE A 202 -17.34 -3.50 0.76
C ILE A 202 -16.81 -4.75 1.44
#